data_ce63de8f65b6b9e404d1357d568d74ad
#
_entry.id   ce63de8f65b6b9e404d1357d568d74ad
#
_cell.length_a   1.000
_cell.length_b   1.000
_cell.length_c   1.000
_cell.angle_alpha   90.00
_cell.angle_beta   90.00
_cell.angle_gamma   90.00
#
_symmetry.space_group_name_H-M   'P 1'
#
loop_
_entity.id
_entity.type
_entity.pdbx_description
1 polymer ?
#
loop_
_entity_poly.entity_id
_entity_poly.type
_entity_poly.pdbx_seq_one_letter_code
_entity_poly.pdbx_strand_id
1 'polypeptide(L)'
;MRLFSLLCILLITSCSIPKKNNDSEKTPQKEETTTKTPMEEEINTPVKNIENELIVVLKNPKNVKDAKALITNSGLSWDKLLFDQKDLKIAQITVPEDKVDFWLKRLNESGVFQSVEKNQMGTFNTIKENFENRLISIRKTPCFGDCPVYEVTISKDGKVTYNGINFVNEKGVKEFQLSDKELKKLNEKLSKKDFSEFAEEYNNPRITDLPSTYITHGGKQIHIRLWKDIPDELADVHEYIEGILLDKKYFD
;
A
#
# COMPACT_ATOMS: atom_id res chain seq x y z
N MET A 1 -35.32 -16.22 46.55
CA MET A 1 -34.82 -16.45 47.92
C MET A 1 -33.33 -16.10 47.94
N ARG A 2 -33.04 -15.09 48.84
CA ARG A 2 -31.79 -14.67 49.44
C ARG A 2 -30.76 -14.04 48.49
N LEU A 3 -30.63 -12.71 48.34
CA LEU A 3 -30.32 -11.62 49.27
C LEU A 3 -29.10 -11.87 50.16
N PHE A 4 -28.02 -11.07 49.90
CA PHE A 4 -27.08 -10.45 50.85
C PHE A 4 -26.12 -9.63 50.00
N SER A 5 -26.08 -8.37 49.91
CA SER A 5 -26.04 -7.17 50.77
C SER A 5 -24.90 -7.17 51.75
N LEU A 6 -24.11 -6.18 51.65
CA LEU A 6 -23.35 -5.31 52.58
C LEU A 6 -21.98 -4.96 52.00
N LEU A 7 -21.68 -3.72 51.72
CA LEU A 7 -21.60 -2.43 52.40
C LEU A 7 -20.24 -2.20 53.10
N CYS A 8 -19.73 -0.99 52.84
CA CYS A 8 -18.78 -0.18 53.64
C CYS A 8 -17.28 -0.46 53.44
N ILE A 9 -16.36 0.49 53.42
CA ILE A 9 -16.27 1.81 54.03
C ILE A 9 -15.15 2.62 53.37
N LEU A 10 -15.39 3.92 53.23
CA LEU A 10 -14.46 5.02 52.98
C LEU A 10 -13.37 5.10 54.04
N LEU A 11 -12.16 5.49 53.66
CA LEU A 11 -11.32 6.33 54.50
C LEU A 11 -10.51 7.32 53.66
N ILE A 12 -10.81 8.57 53.93
CA ILE A 12 -10.14 9.79 53.50
C ILE A 12 -9.05 10.07 54.54
N THR A 13 -7.85 10.41 54.16
CA THR A 13 -6.96 11.22 55.02
C THR A 13 -6.24 12.28 54.20
N SER A 14 -6.62 13.47 54.52
CA SER A 14 -6.04 14.77 54.23
C SER A 14 -4.94 15.07 55.26
N CYS A 15 -3.89 15.79 54.88
CA CYS A 15 -3.11 16.76 55.67
C CYS A 15 -1.89 17.19 54.86
N SER A 16 -1.65 18.38 54.53
CA SER A 16 -1.58 19.72 55.13
C SER A 16 -0.19 20.31 54.89
N ILE A 17 -0.20 21.47 54.32
CA ILE A 17 0.94 22.42 54.12
C ILE A 17 1.36 23.03 55.46
N PRO A 18 2.60 23.51 55.64
CA PRO A 18 2.74 24.87 56.13
C PRO A 18 3.66 25.80 55.32
N LYS A 19 3.16 26.99 55.15
CA LYS A 19 3.91 28.23 54.79
C LYS A 19 4.76 28.69 55.99
N LYS A 20 5.90 29.32 55.70
CA LYS A 20 6.35 30.46 56.52
C LYS A 20 7.20 31.44 55.70
N ASN A 21 6.74 32.68 55.68
CA ASN A 21 7.39 33.89 55.22
C ASN A 21 8.57 34.25 56.11
N ASN A 22 9.55 34.99 55.58
CA ASN A 22 9.84 36.35 56.09
C ASN A 22 10.82 37.12 55.19
N ASP A 23 10.48 38.38 55.09
CA ASP A 23 11.09 39.51 54.37
C ASP A 23 12.54 39.78 54.74
N SER A 24 13.29 40.40 53.81
CA SER A 24 13.91 41.72 54.00
C SER A 24 14.65 42.21 52.73
N GLU A 25 14.31 43.43 52.42
CA GLU A 25 14.84 44.37 51.46
C GLU A 25 16.38 44.47 51.34
N LYS A 26 16.91 44.64 50.14
CA LYS A 26 17.77 45.78 49.71
C LYS A 26 18.21 45.62 48.24
N THR A 27 17.87 46.63 47.45
CA THR A 27 18.39 46.97 46.10
C THR A 27 19.55 47.94 46.32
N PRO A 28 20.38 48.34 45.29
CA PRO A 28 20.76 47.73 44.02
C PRO A 28 22.30 47.71 43.79
N GLN A 29 22.75 46.88 42.87
CA GLN A 29 23.90 47.24 42.03
C GLN A 29 23.92 46.43 40.71
N LYS A 30 24.15 47.16 39.66
CA LYS A 30 24.21 46.83 38.28
C LYS A 30 25.54 46.17 37.95
N GLU A 31 25.51 44.93 37.50
CA GLU A 31 26.63 44.33 36.79
C GLU A 31 26.09 43.52 35.61
N GLU A 32 26.61 43.92 34.44
CA GLU A 32 26.43 43.21 33.15
C GLU A 32 27.03 41.81 33.26
N THR A 33 26.20 40.79 33.08
CA THR A 33 26.71 39.43 32.89
C THR A 33 26.09 38.87 31.60
N THR A 34 26.93 38.70 30.65
CA THR A 34 26.77 38.00 29.39
C THR A 34 25.94 36.74 29.53
N THR A 35 24.78 36.74 28.89
CA THR A 35 23.94 35.57 28.73
C THR A 35 24.63 34.63 27.76
N LYS A 36 25.22 33.54 28.30
CA LYS A 36 25.59 32.36 27.49
C LYS A 36 24.29 31.64 27.13
N THR A 37 23.90 31.76 25.87
CA THR A 37 22.96 30.88 25.24
C THR A 37 23.45 29.44 25.39
N PRO A 38 22.60 28.49 25.81
CA PRO A 38 22.96 27.07 25.73
C PRO A 38 23.17 26.73 24.26
N MET A 39 24.37 26.29 23.94
CA MET A 39 24.66 25.65 22.65
C MET A 39 23.72 24.47 22.55
N GLU A 40 22.75 24.54 21.63
CA GLU A 40 22.06 23.38 21.09
C GLU A 40 23.18 22.47 20.55
N GLU A 41 23.40 21.34 21.21
CA GLU A 41 24.12 20.24 20.59
C GLU A 41 23.32 19.85 19.35
N GLU A 42 23.78 20.30 18.19
CA GLU A 42 23.40 19.68 16.92
C GLU A 42 23.72 18.18 17.06
N ILE A 43 22.66 17.39 17.25
CA ILE A 43 22.74 15.94 17.11
C ILE A 43 23.09 15.71 15.64
N ASN A 44 24.37 15.57 15.40
CA ASN A 44 24.96 15.21 14.10
C ASN A 44 24.65 13.73 13.85
N THR A 45 23.36 13.38 13.73
CA THR A 45 22.97 12.10 13.16
C THR A 45 23.40 12.15 11.70
N PRO A 46 24.27 11.23 11.25
CA PRO A 46 24.65 11.19 9.84
C PRO A 46 23.38 11.11 9.01
N VAL A 47 23.16 12.12 8.15
CA VAL A 47 22.07 12.09 7.18
C VAL A 47 22.27 10.81 6.35
N LYS A 48 21.42 9.82 6.57
CA LYS A 48 21.51 8.56 5.85
C LYS A 48 21.32 8.87 4.37
N ASN A 49 22.33 8.57 3.56
CA ASN A 49 22.21 8.71 2.11
C ASN A 49 21.18 7.69 1.61
N ILE A 50 20.02 8.18 1.16
CA ILE A 50 18.93 7.34 0.63
C ILE A 50 18.96 7.21 -0.90
N GLU A 51 19.96 7.81 -1.56
CA GLU A 51 20.04 7.87 -3.03
C GLU A 51 20.11 6.48 -3.68
N ASN A 52 20.66 5.50 -2.96
CA ASN A 52 20.80 4.12 -3.40
C ASN A 52 19.78 3.15 -2.77
N GLU A 53 18.74 3.69 -2.13
CA GLU A 53 17.66 2.89 -1.58
C GLU A 53 16.48 2.82 -2.55
N LEU A 54 15.88 1.64 -2.66
CA LEU A 54 14.66 1.42 -3.42
C LEU A 54 13.54 0.91 -2.49
N ILE A 55 12.34 1.34 -2.77
CA ILE A 55 11.11 0.80 -2.18
C ILE A 55 10.53 -0.21 -3.16
N VAL A 56 10.33 -1.44 -2.69
CA VAL A 56 9.77 -2.53 -3.50
C VAL A 56 8.42 -2.95 -2.93
N VAL A 57 7.42 -3.07 -3.79
CA VAL A 57 6.10 -3.61 -3.45
C VAL A 57 6.01 -5.03 -4.00
N LEU A 58 5.74 -5.99 -3.15
CA LEU A 58 5.65 -7.38 -3.57
C LEU A 58 4.39 -7.60 -4.42
N LYS A 59 4.55 -8.26 -5.56
CA LYS A 59 3.43 -8.66 -6.42
C LYS A 59 2.56 -9.72 -5.78
N ASN A 60 3.18 -10.65 -5.07
CA ASN A 60 2.50 -11.64 -4.24
C ASN A 60 2.95 -11.49 -2.78
N PRO A 61 2.10 -10.94 -1.90
CA PRO A 61 2.43 -10.73 -0.50
C PRO A 61 2.75 -12.01 0.29
N LYS A 62 2.34 -13.19 -0.22
CA LYS A 62 2.66 -14.49 0.41
C LYS A 62 4.11 -14.92 0.16
N ASN A 63 4.79 -14.36 -0.86
CA ASN A 63 6.12 -14.81 -1.32
C ASN A 63 7.27 -13.92 -0.83
N VAL A 64 7.21 -13.42 0.40
CA VAL A 64 8.29 -12.59 0.99
C VAL A 64 9.64 -13.30 0.96
N LYS A 65 9.65 -14.63 1.25
CA LYS A 65 10.89 -15.42 1.28
C LYS A 65 11.56 -15.46 -0.10
N ASP A 66 10.80 -15.68 -1.14
CA ASP A 66 11.32 -15.77 -2.52
C ASP A 66 11.78 -14.40 -3.02
N ALA A 67 11.01 -13.35 -2.73
CA ALA A 67 11.40 -11.98 -3.04
C ALA A 67 12.71 -11.59 -2.35
N LYS A 68 12.86 -11.91 -1.06
CA LYS A 68 14.08 -11.68 -0.30
C LYS A 68 15.26 -12.48 -0.88
N ALA A 69 15.02 -13.75 -1.24
CA ALA A 69 16.04 -14.60 -1.85
C ALA A 69 16.50 -14.03 -3.21
N LEU A 70 15.60 -13.54 -4.05
CA LEU A 70 15.95 -12.87 -5.31
C LEU A 70 16.90 -11.69 -5.05
N ILE A 71 16.56 -10.82 -4.12
CA ILE A 71 17.37 -9.64 -3.79
C ILE A 71 18.78 -10.08 -3.29
N THR A 72 18.84 -10.96 -2.32
CA THR A 72 20.12 -11.40 -1.72
C THR A 72 20.99 -12.18 -2.70
N ASN A 73 20.42 -13.05 -3.53
CA ASN A 73 21.15 -13.80 -4.55
C ASN A 73 21.63 -12.91 -5.69
N SER A 74 21.03 -11.73 -5.85
CA SER A 74 21.51 -10.71 -6.80
C SER A 74 22.63 -9.83 -6.23
N GLY A 75 23.11 -10.10 -5.02
CA GLY A 75 24.15 -9.33 -4.34
C GLY A 75 23.65 -7.98 -3.80
N LEU A 76 22.32 -7.84 -3.61
CA LEU A 76 21.69 -6.65 -3.06
C LEU A 76 21.33 -6.85 -1.59
N SER A 77 21.11 -5.74 -0.86
CA SER A 77 20.67 -5.79 0.53
C SER A 77 19.16 -5.73 0.64
N TRP A 78 18.56 -6.69 1.34
CA TRP A 78 17.21 -6.59 1.83
C TRP A 78 17.25 -5.98 3.24
N ASP A 79 16.89 -4.73 3.39
CA ASP A 79 17.04 -4.02 4.65
C ASP A 79 15.94 -4.36 5.63
N LYS A 80 14.69 -4.07 5.29
CA LYS A 80 13.53 -4.31 6.16
C LYS A 80 12.21 -4.31 5.40
N LEU A 81 11.18 -4.90 6.01
CA LEU A 81 9.79 -4.62 5.64
C LEU A 81 9.38 -3.28 6.27
N LEU A 82 8.89 -2.36 5.46
CA LEU A 82 8.31 -1.09 5.88
C LEU A 82 6.82 -1.23 6.21
N PHE A 83 6.15 -2.17 5.51
CA PHE A 83 4.75 -2.47 5.69
C PHE A 83 4.52 -3.98 5.53
N ASP A 84 3.84 -4.58 6.50
CA ASP A 84 3.63 -6.02 6.58
C ASP A 84 2.17 -6.34 6.91
N GLN A 85 1.33 -6.33 5.87
CA GLN A 85 -0.06 -6.75 5.98
C GLN A 85 -0.35 -7.93 5.05
N LYS A 86 -1.49 -8.60 5.25
CA LYS A 86 -1.87 -9.81 4.52
C LYS A 86 -1.83 -9.62 3.00
N ASP A 87 -2.25 -8.45 2.52
CA ASP A 87 -2.50 -8.13 1.12
C ASP A 87 -1.54 -7.08 0.54
N LEU A 88 -0.66 -6.51 1.37
CA LEU A 88 0.39 -5.59 0.94
C LEU A 88 1.66 -5.81 1.74
N LYS A 89 2.76 -6.03 1.04
CA LYS A 89 4.11 -6.06 1.60
C LYS A 89 4.97 -5.04 0.86
N ILE A 90 5.53 -4.11 1.62
CA ILE A 90 6.45 -3.10 1.10
C ILE A 90 7.77 -3.28 1.83
N ALA A 91 8.86 -3.38 1.09
CA ALA A 91 10.19 -3.49 1.65
C ALA A 91 11.11 -2.38 1.14
N GLN A 92 12.12 -2.11 1.92
CA GLN A 92 13.25 -1.29 1.56
C GLN A 92 14.44 -2.20 1.25
N ILE A 93 15.12 -1.89 0.15
CA ILE A 93 16.33 -2.57 -0.28
C ILE A 93 17.41 -1.53 -0.61
N THR A 94 18.65 -1.94 -0.50
CA THR A 94 19.82 -1.12 -0.90
C THR A 94 20.50 -1.75 -2.11
N VAL A 95 20.84 -0.91 -3.08
CA VAL A 95 21.54 -1.27 -4.32
C VAL A 95 22.85 -0.47 -4.43
N PRO A 96 23.83 -0.89 -5.28
CA PRO A 96 25.02 -0.08 -5.54
C PRO A 96 24.66 1.29 -6.11
N GLU A 97 25.28 2.35 -5.61
CA GLU A 97 25.00 3.75 -6.00
C GLU A 97 25.14 4.00 -7.50
N ASP A 98 26.15 3.40 -8.12
CA ASP A 98 26.42 3.52 -9.56
C ASP A 98 25.44 2.73 -10.45
N LYS A 99 24.54 1.93 -9.85
CA LYS A 99 23.64 1.01 -10.56
C LYS A 99 22.15 1.15 -10.17
N VAL A 100 21.76 2.27 -9.57
CA VAL A 100 20.39 2.49 -9.10
C VAL A 100 19.38 2.34 -10.24
N ASP A 101 19.59 3.03 -11.37
CA ASP A 101 18.65 2.99 -12.51
C ASP A 101 18.64 1.61 -13.20
N PHE A 102 19.78 0.92 -13.25
CA PHE A 102 19.86 -0.45 -13.74
C PHE A 102 18.99 -1.39 -12.89
N TRP A 103 19.14 -1.34 -11.56
CA TRP A 103 18.38 -2.21 -10.67
C TRP A 103 16.92 -1.84 -10.60
N LEU A 104 16.59 -0.54 -10.64
CA LEU A 104 15.21 -0.07 -10.73
C LEU A 104 14.49 -0.73 -11.92
N LYS A 105 15.08 -0.68 -13.11
CA LYS A 105 14.55 -1.31 -14.32
C LYS A 105 14.48 -2.83 -14.18
N ARG A 106 15.59 -3.46 -13.81
CA ARG A 106 15.74 -4.92 -13.74
C ARG A 106 14.74 -5.57 -12.77
N LEU A 107 14.52 -4.94 -11.61
CA LEU A 107 13.60 -5.45 -10.60
C LEU A 107 12.15 -5.24 -11.00
N ASN A 108 11.79 -4.12 -11.65
CA ASN A 108 10.45 -3.93 -12.21
C ASN A 108 10.13 -4.98 -13.30
N GLU A 109 11.11 -5.38 -14.09
CA GLU A 109 10.97 -6.41 -15.14
C GLU A 109 10.99 -7.85 -14.59
N SER A 110 11.38 -8.07 -13.33
CA SER A 110 11.54 -9.41 -12.73
C SER A 110 10.23 -10.19 -12.58
N GLY A 111 9.09 -9.51 -12.60
CA GLY A 111 7.78 -10.10 -12.33
C GLY A 111 7.51 -10.47 -10.87
N VAL A 112 8.47 -10.27 -9.96
CA VAL A 112 8.37 -10.54 -8.53
C VAL A 112 7.75 -9.36 -7.77
N PHE A 113 8.02 -8.15 -8.25
CA PHE A 113 7.51 -6.92 -7.65
C PHE A 113 6.37 -6.33 -8.49
N GLN A 114 5.41 -5.73 -7.82
CA GLN A 114 4.34 -4.95 -8.44
C GLN A 114 4.87 -3.59 -8.88
N SER A 115 5.66 -2.95 -8.03
CA SER A 115 6.41 -1.73 -8.34
C SER A 115 7.74 -1.70 -7.60
N VAL A 116 8.71 -1.01 -8.19
CA VAL A 116 9.99 -0.66 -7.60
C VAL A 116 10.22 0.82 -7.85
N GLU A 117 10.45 1.58 -6.82
CA GLU A 117 10.60 3.03 -6.87
C GLU A 117 11.82 3.48 -6.07
N LYS A 118 12.41 4.63 -6.43
CA LYS A 118 13.48 5.24 -5.61
C LYS A 118 12.90 5.66 -4.26
N ASN A 119 13.65 5.43 -3.19
CA ASN A 119 13.27 5.89 -1.88
C ASN A 119 13.48 7.39 -1.77
N GLN A 120 12.42 8.15 -2.04
CA GLN A 120 12.37 9.61 -1.89
C GLN A 120 11.41 9.98 -0.77
N MET A 121 11.51 11.22 -0.30
CA MET A 121 10.57 11.71 0.71
C MET A 121 9.12 11.52 0.23
N GLY A 122 8.32 10.79 1.00
CA GLY A 122 6.91 10.55 0.69
C GLY A 122 6.63 9.30 -0.15
N THR A 123 7.60 8.68 -0.83
CA THR A 123 7.37 7.49 -1.67
C THR A 123 6.60 6.40 -0.94
N PHE A 124 7.04 6.01 0.25
CA PHE A 124 6.36 5.00 1.05
C PHE A 124 4.91 5.39 1.38
N ASN A 125 4.69 6.63 1.82
CA ASN A 125 3.34 7.12 2.17
C ASN A 125 2.44 7.14 0.94
N THR A 126 2.93 7.61 -0.20
CA THR A 126 2.18 7.63 -1.46
C THR A 126 1.76 6.21 -1.88
N ILE A 127 2.67 5.24 -1.82
CA ILE A 127 2.36 3.84 -2.14
C ILE A 127 1.29 3.30 -1.19
N LYS A 128 1.44 3.55 0.10
CA LYS A 128 0.49 3.11 1.13
C LYS A 128 -0.89 3.74 0.93
N GLU A 129 -0.96 5.05 0.73
CA GLU A 129 -2.20 5.79 0.48
C GLU A 129 -2.91 5.29 -0.78
N ASN A 130 -2.18 5.09 -1.87
CA ASN A 130 -2.74 4.54 -3.11
C ASN A 130 -3.32 3.14 -2.90
N PHE A 131 -2.67 2.32 -2.07
CA PHE A 131 -3.19 1.00 -1.71
C PHE A 131 -4.44 1.10 -0.84
N GLU A 132 -4.43 1.92 0.20
CA GLU A 132 -5.56 2.11 1.12
C GLU A 132 -6.77 2.77 0.42
N ASN A 133 -6.52 3.64 -0.56
CA ASN A 133 -7.56 4.26 -1.37
C ASN A 133 -8.07 3.37 -2.52
N ARG A 134 -7.42 2.25 -2.81
CA ARG A 134 -7.84 1.36 -3.89
C ARG A 134 -9.21 0.75 -3.60
N LEU A 135 -10.16 0.93 -4.53
CA LEU A 135 -11.45 0.27 -4.53
C LEU A 135 -11.31 -1.14 -5.13
N ILE A 136 -10.81 -1.21 -6.37
CA ILE A 136 -10.62 -2.46 -7.08
C ILE A 136 -9.45 -2.36 -8.05
N SER A 137 -8.80 -3.48 -8.35
CA SER A 137 -7.86 -3.56 -9.46
C SER A 137 -8.03 -4.85 -10.25
N ILE A 138 -7.78 -4.75 -11.57
CA ILE A 138 -7.75 -5.89 -12.49
C ILE A 138 -6.39 -5.89 -13.17
N ARG A 139 -5.77 -7.08 -13.29
CA ARG A 139 -4.55 -7.31 -14.04
C ARG A 139 -4.73 -8.52 -14.94
N LYS A 140 -4.47 -8.34 -16.24
CA LYS A 140 -4.50 -9.42 -17.25
C LYS A 140 -3.08 -9.74 -17.71
N THR A 141 -2.78 -11.02 -17.81
CA THR A 141 -1.47 -11.52 -18.25
C THR A 141 -1.51 -11.98 -19.69
N PRO A 142 -0.34 -12.14 -20.35
CA PRO A 142 -0.27 -12.69 -21.70
C PRO A 142 -0.95 -14.06 -21.79
N CYS A 143 -1.47 -14.38 -22.97
CA CYS A 143 -1.88 -15.71 -23.41
C CYS A 143 -0.98 -16.20 -24.56
N PHE A 144 -1.27 -17.38 -25.08
CA PHE A 144 -0.69 -17.84 -26.35
C PHE A 144 -1.48 -17.20 -27.51
N GLY A 145 -1.19 -15.94 -27.83
CA GLY A 145 -1.85 -15.15 -28.88
C GLY A 145 -1.92 -13.66 -28.51
N ASP A 146 -2.84 -12.94 -29.14
CA ASP A 146 -2.96 -11.48 -29.08
C ASP A 146 -3.94 -11.00 -27.99
N CYS A 147 -3.92 -11.64 -26.82
CA CYS A 147 -4.76 -11.21 -25.72
C CYS A 147 -4.31 -9.86 -25.14
N PRO A 148 -5.23 -8.93 -24.88
CA PRO A 148 -4.91 -7.66 -24.22
C PRO A 148 -4.25 -7.89 -22.87
N VAL A 149 -3.08 -7.28 -22.68
CA VAL A 149 -2.29 -7.31 -21.43
C VAL A 149 -2.30 -5.91 -20.83
N TYR A 150 -2.92 -5.76 -19.70
CA TYR A 150 -3.03 -4.47 -19.00
C TYR A 150 -3.25 -4.63 -17.51
N GLU A 151 -3.08 -3.53 -16.81
CA GLU A 151 -3.47 -3.36 -15.42
C GLU A 151 -4.39 -2.14 -15.32
N VAL A 152 -5.44 -2.24 -14.53
CA VAL A 152 -6.33 -1.12 -14.21
C VAL A 152 -6.57 -1.09 -12.72
N THR A 153 -6.48 0.09 -12.11
CA THR A 153 -6.81 0.33 -10.71
C THR A 153 -7.83 1.45 -10.64
N ILE A 154 -8.87 1.24 -9.87
CA ILE A 154 -9.90 2.24 -9.58
C ILE A 154 -9.85 2.53 -8.09
N SER A 155 -9.71 3.79 -7.73
CA SER A 155 -9.73 4.27 -6.35
C SER A 155 -11.16 4.50 -5.84
N LYS A 156 -11.31 4.66 -4.53
CA LYS A 156 -12.62 4.86 -3.88
C LYS A 156 -13.30 6.16 -4.31
N ASP A 157 -12.53 7.15 -4.74
CA ASP A 157 -13.01 8.42 -5.29
C ASP A 157 -13.26 8.36 -6.82
N GLY A 158 -13.07 7.18 -7.44
CA GLY A 158 -13.34 6.94 -8.85
C GLY A 158 -12.23 7.34 -9.81
N LYS A 159 -11.04 7.72 -9.32
CA LYS A 159 -9.87 7.89 -10.20
C LYS A 159 -9.46 6.53 -10.76
N VAL A 160 -9.30 6.45 -12.07
CA VAL A 160 -8.85 5.25 -12.79
C VAL A 160 -7.43 5.47 -13.28
N THR A 161 -6.53 4.53 -12.95
CA THR A 161 -5.21 4.40 -13.52
C THR A 161 -5.16 3.12 -14.34
N TYR A 162 -5.04 3.25 -15.65
CA TYR A 162 -4.87 2.17 -16.61
C TYR A 162 -3.43 2.12 -17.07
N ASN A 163 -2.85 0.94 -17.17
CA ASN A 163 -1.51 0.70 -17.74
C ASN A 163 -1.59 -0.37 -18.81
N GLY A 164 -1.60 0.05 -20.09
CA GLY A 164 -1.57 -0.83 -21.22
C GLY A 164 -0.17 -1.35 -21.49
N ILE A 165 -0.02 -2.68 -21.59
CA ILE A 165 1.29 -3.35 -21.68
C ILE A 165 1.51 -3.92 -23.08
N ASN A 166 0.61 -4.80 -23.53
CA ASN A 166 0.75 -5.46 -24.85
C ASN A 166 -0.62 -5.80 -25.44
N PHE A 167 -0.71 -5.86 -26.75
CA PHE A 167 -1.95 -6.15 -27.51
C PHE A 167 -3.13 -5.27 -27.09
N VAL A 168 -2.86 -3.99 -26.92
CA VAL A 168 -3.82 -2.94 -26.57
C VAL A 168 -3.62 -1.74 -27.48
N ASN A 169 -4.68 -0.96 -27.72
CA ASN A 169 -4.63 0.24 -28.55
C ASN A 169 -3.88 1.38 -27.84
N GLU A 170 -4.07 1.50 -26.52
CA GLU A 170 -3.40 2.51 -25.70
C GLU A 170 -2.36 1.85 -24.79
N LYS A 171 -1.06 2.09 -25.08
CA LYS A 171 0.07 1.62 -24.26
C LYS A 171 0.52 2.65 -23.24
N GLY A 172 1.08 2.14 -22.12
CA GLY A 172 1.56 2.95 -21.01
C GLY A 172 0.44 3.40 -20.08
N VAL A 173 0.76 4.34 -19.20
CA VAL A 173 -0.15 4.80 -18.15
C VAL A 173 -1.10 5.86 -18.69
N LYS A 174 -2.38 5.68 -18.45
CA LYS A 174 -3.47 6.63 -18.71
C LYS A 174 -4.29 6.82 -17.45
N GLU A 175 -4.70 8.03 -17.18
CA GLU A 175 -5.55 8.35 -16.05
C GLU A 175 -6.83 9.03 -16.51
N PHE A 176 -7.93 8.72 -15.85
CA PHE A 176 -9.21 9.39 -16.05
C PHE A 176 -10.10 9.26 -14.82
N GLN A 177 -11.18 10.00 -14.79
CA GLN A 177 -12.15 10.00 -13.70
C GLN A 177 -13.43 9.31 -14.15
N LEU A 178 -13.94 8.38 -13.34
CA LEU A 178 -15.31 7.87 -13.51
C LEU A 178 -16.30 9.00 -13.21
N SER A 179 -17.40 9.04 -13.94
CA SER A 179 -18.55 9.83 -13.54
C SER A 179 -19.16 9.28 -12.25
N ASP A 180 -19.89 10.12 -11.50
CA ASP A 180 -20.59 9.70 -10.28
C ASP A 180 -21.55 8.52 -10.55
N LYS A 181 -22.17 8.48 -11.73
CA LYS A 181 -23.05 7.39 -12.15
C LYS A 181 -22.30 6.08 -12.35
N GLU A 182 -21.13 6.11 -12.98
CA GLU A 182 -20.28 4.93 -13.21
C GLU A 182 -19.72 4.41 -11.88
N LEU A 183 -19.20 5.30 -11.04
CA LEU A 183 -18.69 4.93 -9.72
C LEU A 183 -19.79 4.34 -8.83
N LYS A 184 -20.96 4.95 -8.81
CA LYS A 184 -22.14 4.42 -8.08
C LYS A 184 -22.50 3.02 -8.57
N LYS A 185 -22.59 2.81 -9.89
CA LYS A 185 -22.92 1.51 -10.48
C LYS A 185 -21.86 0.45 -10.17
N LEU A 186 -20.56 0.83 -10.16
CA LEU A 186 -19.47 -0.08 -9.76
C LEU A 186 -19.64 -0.49 -8.29
N ASN A 187 -19.88 0.46 -7.39
CA ASN A 187 -20.09 0.16 -5.96
C ASN A 187 -21.32 -0.72 -5.74
N GLU A 188 -22.41 -0.49 -6.46
CA GLU A 188 -23.61 -1.35 -6.41
C GLU A 188 -23.30 -2.79 -6.83
N LYS A 189 -22.48 -2.98 -7.88
CA LYS A 189 -22.06 -4.32 -8.32
C LYS A 189 -21.13 -5.01 -7.29
N LEU A 190 -20.19 -4.27 -6.72
CA LEU A 190 -19.26 -4.77 -5.70
C LEU A 190 -19.97 -5.13 -4.38
N SER A 191 -21.11 -4.51 -4.08
CA SER A 191 -21.89 -4.77 -2.86
C SER A 191 -22.90 -5.92 -2.98
N LYS A 192 -23.13 -6.50 -4.19
CA LYS A 192 -24.07 -7.59 -4.39
C LYS A 192 -23.70 -8.86 -3.64
N LYS A 193 -22.41 -9.09 -3.46
CA LYS A 193 -21.88 -10.24 -2.73
C LYS A 193 -20.57 -9.86 -2.05
N ASP A 194 -20.36 -10.36 -0.83
CA ASP A 194 -19.09 -10.17 -0.12
C ASP A 194 -17.96 -10.82 -0.92
N PHE A 195 -16.96 -10.02 -1.28
CA PHE A 195 -15.83 -10.49 -2.07
C PHE A 195 -15.02 -11.59 -1.37
N SER A 196 -15.09 -11.66 -0.04
CA SER A 196 -14.48 -12.71 0.77
C SER A 196 -15.08 -14.10 0.52
N GLU A 197 -16.32 -14.19 0.04
CA GLU A 197 -17.04 -15.44 -0.22
C GLU A 197 -16.64 -16.11 -1.54
N PHE A 198 -16.06 -15.37 -2.49
CA PHE A 198 -15.59 -15.97 -3.74
C PHE A 198 -14.40 -16.91 -3.49
N ALA A 199 -14.21 -17.91 -4.34
CA ALA A 199 -13.01 -18.74 -4.32
C ALA A 199 -11.76 -17.88 -4.63
N GLU A 200 -10.60 -18.27 -4.11
CA GLU A 200 -9.34 -17.58 -4.42
C GLU A 200 -8.88 -17.85 -5.86
N GLU A 201 -9.33 -18.97 -6.46
CA GLU A 201 -8.92 -19.40 -7.79
C GLU A 201 -10.06 -20.08 -8.56
N TYR A 202 -10.21 -19.69 -9.84
CA TYR A 202 -11.06 -20.33 -10.84
C TYR A 202 -10.16 -20.80 -11.98
N ASN A 203 -9.76 -22.06 -11.95
CA ASN A 203 -8.77 -22.63 -12.85
C ASN A 203 -9.07 -24.11 -13.12
N ASN A 204 -8.63 -24.58 -14.30
CA ASN A 204 -8.52 -26.01 -14.58
C ASN A 204 -7.06 -26.32 -14.93
N PRO A 205 -6.32 -27.00 -14.05
CA PRO A 205 -4.89 -27.27 -14.25
C PRO A 205 -4.59 -28.16 -15.46
N ARG A 206 -5.62 -28.80 -16.06
CA ARG A 206 -5.47 -29.62 -17.28
C ARG A 206 -5.45 -28.77 -18.55
N ILE A 207 -5.82 -27.49 -18.47
CA ILE A 207 -5.81 -26.56 -19.60
C ILE A 207 -4.60 -25.66 -19.44
N THR A 208 -3.63 -25.81 -20.35
CA THR A 208 -2.46 -24.95 -20.44
C THR A 208 -2.76 -23.72 -21.28
N ASP A 209 -1.85 -22.74 -21.25
CA ASP A 209 -1.82 -21.59 -22.16
C ASP A 209 -3.01 -20.60 -22.10
N LEU A 210 -3.78 -20.63 -21.00
CA LEU A 210 -4.80 -19.64 -20.75
C LEU A 210 -4.19 -18.39 -20.09
N PRO A 211 -4.68 -17.18 -20.45
CA PRO A 211 -4.32 -15.95 -19.74
C PRO A 211 -4.83 -16.00 -18.31
N SER A 212 -4.18 -15.28 -17.43
CA SER A 212 -4.66 -15.08 -16.06
C SER A 212 -5.25 -13.69 -15.92
N THR A 213 -6.43 -13.62 -15.30
CA THR A 213 -7.02 -12.37 -14.79
C THR A 213 -6.95 -12.39 -13.27
N TYR A 214 -6.41 -11.35 -12.68
CA TYR A 214 -6.38 -11.15 -11.23
C TYR A 214 -7.29 -9.99 -10.88
N ILE A 215 -8.27 -10.22 -10.02
CA ILE A 215 -9.18 -9.18 -9.52
C ILE A 215 -8.92 -9.01 -8.04
N THR A 216 -8.62 -7.79 -7.60
CA THR A 216 -8.36 -7.50 -6.18
C THR A 216 -9.34 -6.45 -5.67
N HIS A 217 -10.09 -6.79 -4.61
CA HIS A 217 -11.01 -5.90 -3.92
C HIS A 217 -11.06 -6.28 -2.43
N GLY A 218 -11.18 -5.31 -1.52
CA GLY A 218 -11.30 -5.55 -0.08
C GLY A 218 -10.17 -6.38 0.53
N GLY A 219 -8.95 -6.27 -0.01
CA GLY A 219 -7.79 -7.04 0.46
C GLY A 219 -7.73 -8.49 -0.03
N LYS A 220 -8.70 -8.93 -0.85
CA LYS A 220 -8.70 -10.26 -1.44
C LYS A 220 -8.36 -10.19 -2.92
N GLN A 221 -7.45 -11.05 -3.37
CA GLN A 221 -7.15 -11.27 -4.78
C GLN A 221 -7.76 -12.59 -5.23
N ILE A 222 -8.46 -12.55 -6.36
CA ILE A 222 -9.04 -13.70 -7.04
C ILE A 222 -8.27 -13.93 -8.33
N HIS A 223 -7.83 -15.17 -8.56
CA HIS A 223 -7.14 -15.59 -9.76
C HIS A 223 -8.08 -16.36 -10.68
N ILE A 224 -8.30 -15.86 -11.90
CA ILE A 224 -9.19 -16.44 -12.89
C ILE A 224 -8.40 -16.82 -14.13
N ARG A 225 -8.39 -18.10 -14.47
CA ARG A 225 -7.89 -18.62 -15.75
C ARG A 225 -9.00 -19.21 -16.60
N LEU A 226 -10.07 -19.69 -15.97
CA LEU A 226 -11.21 -20.28 -16.67
C LEU A 226 -12.48 -19.51 -16.25
N TRP A 227 -13.15 -18.90 -17.23
CA TRP A 227 -14.37 -18.11 -17.03
C TRP A 227 -15.64 -18.96 -16.99
N LYS A 228 -15.52 -20.28 -17.03
CA LYS A 228 -16.62 -21.21 -16.87
C LYS A 228 -16.96 -21.37 -15.38
N ASP A 229 -18.23 -21.37 -15.05
CA ASP A 229 -18.77 -21.57 -13.69
C ASP A 229 -18.31 -20.50 -12.67
N ILE A 230 -17.99 -19.29 -13.16
CA ILE A 230 -17.73 -18.15 -12.30
C ILE A 230 -19.04 -17.57 -11.81
N PRO A 231 -19.14 -17.16 -10.53
CA PRO A 231 -20.34 -16.46 -10.03
C PRO A 231 -20.68 -15.21 -10.84
N ASP A 232 -21.95 -15.05 -11.16
CA ASP A 232 -22.43 -13.95 -12.00
C ASP A 232 -22.04 -12.58 -11.45
N GLU A 233 -22.02 -12.43 -10.12
CA GLU A 233 -21.65 -11.16 -9.49
C GLU A 233 -20.19 -10.79 -9.74
N LEU A 234 -19.29 -11.79 -9.81
CA LEU A 234 -17.87 -11.58 -10.12
C LEU A 234 -17.67 -11.26 -11.61
N ALA A 235 -18.37 -11.99 -12.49
CA ALA A 235 -18.38 -11.73 -13.94
C ALA A 235 -18.92 -10.33 -14.21
N ASP A 236 -20.03 -9.95 -13.61
CA ASP A 236 -20.68 -8.64 -13.71
C ASP A 236 -19.74 -7.46 -13.38
N VAL A 237 -18.91 -7.60 -12.34
CA VAL A 237 -17.92 -6.57 -11.96
C VAL A 237 -16.83 -6.45 -13.02
N HIS A 238 -16.30 -7.60 -13.46
CA HIS A 238 -15.26 -7.64 -14.48
C HIS A 238 -15.74 -7.04 -15.81
N GLU A 239 -16.86 -7.52 -16.33
CA GLU A 239 -17.46 -7.06 -17.59
C GLU A 239 -17.79 -5.56 -17.55
N TYR A 240 -18.25 -5.07 -16.42
CA TYR A 240 -18.56 -3.65 -16.27
C TYR A 240 -17.30 -2.77 -16.39
N ILE A 241 -16.18 -3.18 -15.75
CA ILE A 241 -14.92 -2.45 -15.83
C ILE A 241 -14.36 -2.55 -17.26
N GLU A 242 -14.37 -3.75 -17.87
CA GLU A 242 -13.93 -3.91 -19.26
C GLU A 242 -14.78 -3.07 -20.22
N GLY A 243 -16.08 -3.00 -20.03
CA GLY A 243 -16.97 -2.16 -20.82
C GLY A 243 -16.57 -0.68 -20.80
N ILE A 244 -16.18 -0.14 -19.63
CA ILE A 244 -15.69 1.23 -19.51
C ILE A 244 -14.38 1.41 -20.32
N LEU A 245 -13.47 0.43 -20.30
CA LEU A 245 -12.23 0.52 -21.02
C LEU A 245 -12.42 0.37 -22.55
N LEU A 246 -13.36 -0.48 -22.98
CA LEU A 246 -13.77 -0.63 -24.37
C LEU A 246 -14.43 0.64 -24.91
N ASP A 247 -15.32 1.28 -24.15
CA ASP A 247 -15.93 2.58 -24.52
C ASP A 247 -14.86 3.66 -24.76
N LYS A 248 -13.73 3.57 -24.05
CA LYS A 248 -12.56 4.43 -24.24
C LYS A 248 -11.61 3.98 -25.34
N LYS A 249 -11.91 2.85 -25.99
CA LYS A 249 -11.10 2.24 -27.06
C LYS A 249 -9.66 1.92 -26.63
N TYR A 250 -9.47 1.48 -25.40
CA TYR A 250 -8.14 1.13 -24.89
C TYR A 250 -7.66 -0.22 -25.46
N PHE A 251 -8.59 -1.10 -25.82
CA PHE A 251 -8.40 -2.35 -26.57
C PHE A 251 -9.69 -2.68 -27.34
N ASP A 252 -9.65 -3.68 -28.20
CA ASP A 252 -10.79 -4.15 -29.03
C ASP A 252 -11.37 -5.47 -28.48
#